data_5e2353316500493047a66e69df030a14
#
_entry.id   5e2353316500493047a66e69df030a14
#
_cell.length_a   1.000
_cell.length_b   1.000
_cell.length_c   1.000
_cell.angle_alpha   90.00
_cell.angle_beta   90.00
_cell.angle_gamma   90.00
#
_symmetry.space_group_name_H-M   'P 1'
#
loop_
_entity.id
_entity.type
_entity.pdbx_description
1 polymer ?
#
loop_
_entity_poly.entity_id
_entity_poly.type
_entity_poly.pdbx_seq_one_letter_code
_entity_poly.pdbx_strand_id
1 'polypeptide(L)'
;MMTKKTLISLGQLLAAVPAGAIATLSFAPYDYAFIAPLTLILFFLLLQKQPPKRSALIGFFYGLGMFGTGISWVHVSIDTFGGMPKIASMFLMCLLISYLALYPALFGYLFNRFNRQRPFHQLLLSGPVIWLVLDWIRGWLFTGFPWLWMGYSQLNTPLAHFAPIFGVEGITLALMLISGSITATLYYRNWRPFMVAVLVVILAVLAGIPQWVKPDPKHSVSVALIQGNISQEEKWLPSHRWPTLMKYMDLTRDNWGADLIIWPEAAIPALEEDIPTFLQNLDSAARANNSTVITGILDQKLDGEFFNNILTLGVDADGPYNYNTATRYTKHHLLPFGEFVPFASILRPLAPFFNLPMSSFSRGAYIQPNIQAHGYSIAPALCYEIAFGEQIRQNVTKKTELLLTLSNDAWFGHSIGPFQHMEIAQMRALELGKPLLRGTNTGITAVVDHNGHITKELPQFVTGVLKDKVIPTIGMTPYTTLGSWPLYGYCLWALALSWLLVRRKRGHFRDVRLTEKE
;
A
#
# COMPACT_ATOMS: atom_id res chain seq x y z
N MET A 1 8.96 -34.83 31.85
CA MET A 1 7.52 -34.53 32.00
C MET A 1 7.33 -33.00 32.01
N MET A 2 6.67 -32.40 31.01
CA MET A 2 6.46 -30.94 30.97
C MET A 2 5.52 -30.50 32.09
N THR A 3 5.83 -29.41 32.77
CA THR A 3 4.94 -28.87 33.82
C THR A 3 3.67 -28.25 33.16
N LYS A 4 2.54 -28.24 33.93
CA LYS A 4 1.29 -27.58 33.47
C LYS A 4 1.52 -26.14 33.02
N LYS A 5 2.45 -25.41 33.67
CA LYS A 5 2.82 -24.05 33.30
C LYS A 5 3.53 -23.99 31.94
N THR A 6 4.37 -24.97 31.63
CA THR A 6 5.09 -25.08 30.34
C THR A 6 4.10 -25.42 29.20
N LEU A 7 3.13 -26.30 29.45
CA LEU A 7 2.10 -26.66 28.47
C LEU A 7 1.18 -25.48 28.14
N ILE A 8 0.72 -24.73 29.14
CA ILE A 8 -0.09 -23.51 28.92
C ILE A 8 0.75 -22.48 28.16
N SER A 9 2.04 -22.39 28.47
CA SER A 9 2.99 -21.51 27.80
C SER A 9 3.13 -21.82 26.30
N LEU A 10 3.31 -23.09 25.97
CA LEU A 10 3.42 -23.55 24.58
C LEU A 10 2.09 -23.36 23.82
N GLY A 11 0.96 -23.67 24.46
CA GLY A 11 -0.36 -23.49 23.87
C GLY A 11 -0.66 -22.04 23.46
N GLN A 12 -0.21 -21.05 24.22
CA GLN A 12 -0.37 -19.62 23.87
C GLN A 12 0.49 -19.21 22.66
N LEU A 13 1.71 -19.73 22.53
CA LEU A 13 2.56 -19.48 21.37
C LEU A 13 1.96 -20.12 20.11
N LEU A 14 1.52 -21.37 20.23
CA LEU A 14 0.85 -22.09 19.14
C LEU A 14 -0.46 -21.39 18.72
N ALA A 15 -1.24 -20.84 19.65
CA ALA A 15 -2.47 -20.11 19.36
C ALA A 15 -2.21 -18.75 18.69
N ALA A 16 -1.02 -18.15 18.85
CA ALA A 16 -0.67 -16.88 18.22
C ALA A 16 -0.54 -17.00 16.70
N VAL A 17 -0.06 -18.14 16.18
CA VAL A 17 0.08 -18.35 14.72
C VAL A 17 -1.28 -18.32 14.01
N PRO A 18 -2.27 -19.15 14.35
CA PRO A 18 -3.58 -19.07 13.70
C PRO A 18 -4.29 -17.74 13.99
N ALA A 19 -4.11 -17.13 15.16
CA ALA A 19 -4.66 -15.79 15.43
C ALA A 19 -4.11 -14.73 14.46
N GLY A 20 -2.83 -14.81 14.08
CA GLY A 20 -2.25 -13.95 13.03
C GLY A 20 -2.71 -14.37 11.63
N ALA A 21 -2.72 -15.66 11.33
CA ALA A 21 -3.05 -16.17 10.00
C ALA A 21 -4.47 -15.80 9.55
N ILE A 22 -5.47 -15.85 10.44
CA ILE A 22 -6.84 -15.45 10.13
C ILE A 22 -6.97 -13.97 9.73
N ALA A 23 -5.99 -13.10 10.10
CA ALA A 23 -6.00 -11.70 9.69
C ALA A 23 -6.04 -11.53 8.18
N THR A 24 -5.46 -12.46 7.40
CA THR A 24 -5.48 -12.43 5.94
C THR A 24 -6.91 -12.42 5.38
N LEU A 25 -7.85 -13.08 6.06
CA LEU A 25 -9.24 -13.13 5.64
C LEU A 25 -9.97 -11.79 5.75
N SER A 26 -9.37 -10.78 6.42
CA SER A 26 -9.94 -9.44 6.48
C SER A 26 -9.55 -8.54 5.29
N PHE A 27 -8.58 -8.97 4.48
CA PHE A 27 -8.11 -8.25 3.29
C PHE A 27 -8.67 -8.88 2.02
N ALA A 28 -8.59 -8.13 0.91
CA ALA A 28 -8.94 -8.65 -0.40
C ALA A 28 -8.12 -9.93 -0.74
N PRO A 29 -8.73 -10.88 -1.42
CA PRO A 29 -10.08 -10.92 -2.00
C PRO A 29 -11.18 -11.42 -1.06
N TYR A 30 -10.89 -11.65 0.20
CA TYR A 30 -11.84 -12.27 1.14
C TYR A 30 -12.79 -11.23 1.76
N ASP A 31 -12.29 -10.05 2.13
CA ASP A 31 -13.03 -8.86 2.59
C ASP A 31 -13.91 -9.07 3.84
N TYR A 32 -13.58 -10.05 4.69
CA TYR A 32 -14.27 -10.24 5.96
C TYR A 32 -13.78 -9.23 7.00
N ALA A 33 -14.13 -7.96 6.84
CA ALA A 33 -13.65 -6.83 7.62
C ALA A 33 -13.76 -7.02 9.15
N PHE A 34 -14.78 -7.74 9.63
CA PHE A 34 -14.99 -8.04 11.06
C PHE A 34 -13.90 -8.95 11.66
N ILE A 35 -13.12 -9.64 10.83
CA ILE A 35 -12.02 -10.49 11.29
C ILE A 35 -10.85 -9.63 11.79
N ALA A 36 -10.63 -8.44 11.22
CA ALA A 36 -9.55 -7.56 11.66
C ALA A 36 -9.62 -7.21 13.17
N PRO A 37 -10.72 -6.67 13.72
CA PRO A 37 -10.82 -6.48 15.15
C PRO A 37 -10.78 -7.77 15.95
N LEU A 38 -11.33 -8.89 15.42
CA LEU A 38 -11.30 -10.18 16.11
C LEU A 38 -9.89 -10.70 16.31
N THR A 39 -9.06 -10.70 15.27
CA THR A 39 -7.65 -11.14 15.37
C THR A 39 -6.85 -10.27 16.33
N LEU A 40 -7.08 -8.94 16.32
CA LEU A 40 -6.44 -8.02 17.26
C LEU A 40 -6.90 -8.24 18.72
N ILE A 41 -8.19 -8.53 18.95
CA ILE A 41 -8.70 -8.90 20.28
C ILE A 41 -8.03 -10.18 20.78
N LEU A 42 -7.95 -11.22 19.95
CA LEU A 42 -7.26 -12.46 20.29
C LEU A 42 -5.78 -12.19 20.62
N PHE A 43 -5.10 -11.37 19.83
CA PHE A 43 -3.72 -10.99 20.07
C PHE A 43 -3.56 -10.25 21.40
N PHE A 44 -4.38 -9.24 21.67
CA PHE A 44 -4.37 -8.53 22.94
C PHE A 44 -4.65 -9.45 24.14
N LEU A 45 -5.58 -10.39 24.02
CA LEU A 45 -5.85 -11.37 25.10
C LEU A 45 -4.64 -12.25 25.37
N LEU A 46 -3.92 -12.72 24.34
CA LEU A 46 -2.71 -13.51 24.50
C LEU A 46 -1.58 -12.73 25.18
N LEU A 47 -1.53 -11.41 24.99
CA LEU A 47 -0.51 -10.53 25.59
C LEU A 47 -0.81 -10.18 27.06
N GLN A 48 -2.05 -10.37 27.56
CA GLN A 48 -2.39 -9.93 28.92
C GLN A 48 -1.54 -10.59 29.99
N LYS A 49 -1.00 -9.78 30.92
CA LYS A 49 -0.17 -10.18 32.08
C LYS A 49 1.11 -10.98 31.74
N GLN A 50 1.51 -11.03 30.47
CA GLN A 50 2.76 -11.72 30.09
C GLN A 50 4.00 -10.88 30.43
N PRO A 51 5.15 -11.50 30.72
CA PRO A 51 6.41 -10.78 30.81
C PRO A 51 6.84 -10.27 29.42
N PRO A 52 7.56 -9.12 29.31
CA PRO A 52 7.89 -8.48 28.03
C PRO A 52 8.56 -9.42 27.01
N LYS A 53 9.55 -10.20 27.42
CA LYS A 53 10.24 -11.16 26.53
C LYS A 53 9.30 -12.21 25.95
N ARG A 54 8.35 -12.68 26.74
CA ARG A 54 7.36 -13.64 26.28
C ARG A 54 6.32 -13.00 25.36
N SER A 55 5.93 -11.77 25.64
CA SER A 55 5.06 -10.99 24.76
C SER A 55 5.70 -10.76 23.39
N ALA A 56 7.02 -10.56 23.35
CA ALA A 56 7.77 -10.51 22.10
C ALA A 56 7.66 -11.82 21.30
N LEU A 57 7.80 -12.98 21.97
CA LEU A 57 7.62 -14.27 21.30
C LEU A 57 6.19 -14.46 20.79
N ILE A 58 5.17 -14.13 21.59
CA ILE A 58 3.77 -14.18 21.14
C ILE A 58 3.57 -13.28 19.94
N GLY A 59 4.10 -12.05 19.95
CA GLY A 59 4.05 -11.12 18.82
C GLY A 59 4.77 -11.67 17.59
N PHE A 60 5.93 -12.30 17.76
CA PHE A 60 6.66 -12.92 16.66
C PHE A 60 5.84 -14.03 15.99
N PHE A 61 5.27 -14.95 16.77
CA PHE A 61 4.44 -16.04 16.25
C PHE A 61 3.13 -15.53 15.63
N TYR A 62 2.52 -14.48 16.18
CA TYR A 62 1.39 -13.79 15.56
C TYR A 62 1.80 -13.20 14.19
N GLY A 63 2.94 -12.53 14.13
CA GLY A 63 3.50 -11.97 12.90
C GLY A 63 3.83 -13.05 11.86
N LEU A 64 4.40 -14.19 12.28
CA LEU A 64 4.63 -15.33 11.38
C LEU A 64 3.32 -15.82 10.75
N GLY A 65 2.22 -15.90 11.52
CA GLY A 65 0.90 -16.23 11.01
C GLY A 65 0.41 -15.19 10.02
N MET A 66 0.38 -13.92 10.41
CA MET A 66 -0.16 -12.82 9.62
C MET A 66 0.59 -12.63 8.28
N PHE A 67 1.90 -12.53 8.32
CA PHE A 67 2.69 -12.35 7.11
C PHE A 67 2.89 -13.64 6.33
N GLY A 68 2.95 -14.79 7.00
CA GLY A 68 3.08 -16.08 6.35
C GLY A 68 1.92 -16.40 5.42
N THR A 69 0.69 -16.04 5.78
CA THR A 69 -0.49 -16.21 4.92
C THR A 69 -0.75 -15.01 4.04
N GLY A 70 -0.53 -13.79 4.54
CA GLY A 70 -0.93 -12.55 3.87
C GLY A 70 -0.03 -12.14 2.71
N ILE A 71 1.27 -12.50 2.74
CA ILE A 71 2.22 -12.17 1.66
C ILE A 71 2.89 -13.40 1.06
N SER A 72 2.29 -14.58 1.21
CA SER A 72 2.82 -15.83 0.62
C SER A 72 3.08 -15.73 -0.88
N TRP A 73 2.35 -14.88 -1.58
CA TRP A 73 2.49 -14.65 -3.01
C TRP A 73 3.89 -14.15 -3.44
N VAL A 74 4.69 -13.60 -2.52
CA VAL A 74 6.05 -13.10 -2.85
C VAL A 74 6.95 -14.22 -3.38
N HIS A 75 6.74 -15.48 -2.97
CA HIS A 75 7.52 -16.60 -3.54
C HIS A 75 7.33 -16.73 -5.05
N VAL A 76 6.12 -16.45 -5.59
CA VAL A 76 5.83 -16.51 -7.03
C VAL A 76 6.72 -15.53 -7.80
N SER A 77 6.88 -14.31 -7.28
CA SER A 77 7.76 -13.30 -7.88
C SER A 77 9.23 -13.75 -7.88
N ILE A 78 9.67 -14.46 -6.85
CA ILE A 78 11.08 -14.88 -6.68
C ILE A 78 11.39 -16.13 -7.50
N ASP A 79 10.54 -17.16 -7.48
CA ASP A 79 10.84 -18.43 -8.15
C ASP A 79 10.40 -18.42 -9.63
N THR A 80 9.15 -18.04 -9.90
CA THR A 80 8.59 -18.13 -11.25
C THR A 80 9.22 -17.09 -12.19
N PHE A 81 9.34 -15.85 -11.73
CA PHE A 81 9.82 -14.72 -12.55
C PHE A 81 11.27 -14.33 -12.26
N GLY A 82 11.76 -14.56 -11.04
CA GLY A 82 13.15 -14.33 -10.66
C GLY A 82 14.09 -15.47 -11.02
N GLY A 83 13.57 -16.61 -11.52
CA GLY A 83 14.37 -17.77 -11.94
C GLY A 83 15.13 -18.47 -10.81
N MET A 84 14.77 -18.22 -9.57
CA MET A 84 15.44 -18.84 -8.42
C MET A 84 14.94 -20.28 -8.16
N PRO A 85 15.81 -21.19 -7.71
CA PRO A 85 15.38 -22.49 -7.23
C PRO A 85 14.36 -22.36 -6.09
N LYS A 86 13.31 -23.18 -6.10
CA LYS A 86 12.21 -23.12 -5.11
C LYS A 86 12.69 -23.11 -3.65
N ILE A 87 13.73 -23.87 -3.32
CA ILE A 87 14.29 -23.93 -1.96
C ILE A 87 14.85 -22.55 -1.57
N ALA A 88 15.59 -21.89 -2.47
CA ALA A 88 16.14 -20.55 -2.21
C ALA A 88 15.01 -19.50 -2.10
N SER A 89 14.02 -19.57 -2.97
CA SER A 89 12.82 -18.71 -2.92
C SER A 89 12.09 -18.86 -1.58
N MET A 90 11.81 -20.08 -1.15
CA MET A 90 11.16 -20.34 0.15
C MET A 90 11.99 -19.85 1.32
N PHE A 91 13.32 -20.00 1.28
CA PHE A 91 14.21 -19.48 2.30
C PHE A 91 14.16 -17.94 2.38
N LEU A 92 14.24 -17.25 1.25
CA LEU A 92 14.13 -15.78 1.19
C LEU A 92 12.75 -15.29 1.68
N MET A 93 11.69 -15.99 1.30
CA MET A 93 10.36 -15.69 1.80
C MET A 93 10.26 -15.86 3.31
N CYS A 94 10.81 -16.94 3.88
CA CYS A 94 10.87 -17.15 5.33
C CYS A 94 11.67 -16.04 6.03
N LEU A 95 12.75 -15.55 5.44
CA LEU A 95 13.52 -14.42 5.96
C LEU A 95 12.67 -13.14 5.97
N LEU A 96 11.97 -12.85 4.86
CA LEU A 96 11.09 -11.67 4.76
C LEU A 96 9.96 -11.75 5.80
N ILE A 97 9.27 -12.89 5.91
CA ILE A 97 8.21 -13.11 6.89
C ILE A 97 8.76 -12.94 8.32
N SER A 98 9.94 -13.51 8.61
CA SER A 98 10.58 -13.39 9.91
C SER A 98 10.97 -11.95 10.24
N TYR A 99 11.50 -11.21 9.26
CA TYR A 99 11.78 -9.78 9.41
C TYR A 99 10.51 -8.98 9.72
N LEU A 100 9.44 -9.18 8.96
CA LEU A 100 8.17 -8.50 9.19
C LEU A 100 7.53 -8.90 10.54
N ALA A 101 7.71 -10.16 10.97
CA ALA A 101 7.24 -10.62 12.28
C ALA A 101 7.97 -9.96 13.47
N LEU A 102 9.12 -9.32 13.24
CA LEU A 102 9.80 -8.55 14.28
C LEU A 102 8.99 -7.32 14.73
N TYR A 103 8.13 -6.74 13.86
CA TYR A 103 7.29 -5.60 14.22
C TYR A 103 6.22 -5.97 15.26
N PRO A 104 5.37 -6.99 15.07
CA PRO A 104 4.50 -7.49 16.13
C PRO A 104 5.25 -8.02 17.35
N ALA A 105 6.47 -8.58 17.19
CA ALA A 105 7.31 -8.97 18.30
C ALA A 105 7.72 -7.77 19.16
N LEU A 106 8.21 -6.72 18.51
CA LEU A 106 8.60 -5.48 19.19
C LEU A 106 7.38 -4.80 19.83
N PHE A 107 6.22 -4.82 19.13
CA PHE A 107 4.96 -4.39 19.73
C PHE A 107 4.66 -5.13 21.03
N GLY A 108 4.67 -6.46 21.02
CA GLY A 108 4.40 -7.27 22.21
C GLY A 108 5.36 -6.97 23.35
N TYR A 109 6.64 -6.80 23.05
CA TYR A 109 7.66 -6.40 24.03
C TYR A 109 7.35 -5.05 24.67
N LEU A 110 7.17 -4.01 23.85
CA LEU A 110 6.93 -2.63 24.30
C LEU A 110 5.59 -2.51 25.01
N PHE A 111 4.54 -3.18 24.52
CA PHE A 111 3.23 -3.23 25.12
C PHE A 111 3.28 -3.65 26.57
N ASN A 112 3.98 -4.70 26.92
CA ASN A 112 4.12 -5.19 28.29
C ASN A 112 5.34 -4.62 29.05
N ARG A 113 6.25 -3.90 28.40
CA ARG A 113 7.35 -3.17 29.06
C ARG A 113 6.88 -1.86 29.66
N PHE A 114 5.91 -1.20 28.99
CA PHE A 114 5.34 0.06 29.42
C PHE A 114 3.91 -0.13 29.93
N ASN A 115 3.54 0.59 31.00
CA ASN A 115 2.17 0.64 31.55
C ASN A 115 1.54 -0.69 32.02
N ARG A 116 2.31 -1.76 32.21
CA ARG A 116 1.81 -3.09 32.63
C ARG A 116 0.87 -3.05 33.87
N GLN A 117 1.09 -2.10 34.76
CA GLN A 117 0.26 -1.92 35.96
C GLN A 117 -1.00 -1.11 35.73
N ARG A 118 -1.23 -0.60 34.50
CA ARG A 118 -2.37 0.22 34.11
C ARG A 118 -3.00 -0.31 32.81
N PRO A 119 -3.74 -1.41 32.89
CA PRO A 119 -4.19 -2.14 31.71
C PRO A 119 -5.09 -1.32 30.77
N PHE A 120 -5.92 -0.42 31.31
CA PHE A 120 -6.73 0.46 30.48
C PHE A 120 -5.87 1.45 29.67
N HIS A 121 -4.84 2.04 30.29
CA HIS A 121 -3.92 2.91 29.54
C HIS A 121 -3.10 2.11 28.52
N GLN A 122 -2.76 0.87 28.85
CA GLN A 122 -2.03 -0.03 27.95
C GLN A 122 -2.85 -0.36 26.71
N LEU A 123 -4.12 -0.70 26.86
CA LEU A 123 -5.01 -1.11 25.78
C LEU A 123 -5.59 0.05 24.98
N LEU A 124 -5.86 1.21 25.62
CA LEU A 124 -6.59 2.32 25.01
C LEU A 124 -5.70 3.52 24.65
N LEU A 125 -4.46 3.58 25.13
CA LEU A 125 -3.57 4.71 24.87
C LEU A 125 -2.24 4.28 24.27
N SER A 126 -1.38 3.60 25.05
CA SER A 126 -0.03 3.27 24.59
C SER A 126 0.03 2.16 23.56
N GLY A 127 -0.84 1.15 23.63
CA GLY A 127 -0.90 0.06 22.66
C GLY A 127 -1.21 0.55 21.24
N PRO A 128 -2.35 1.24 21.02
CA PRO A 128 -2.66 1.78 19.70
C PRO A 128 -1.55 2.65 19.09
N VAL A 129 -0.94 3.51 19.93
CA VAL A 129 0.15 4.38 19.48
C VAL A 129 1.42 3.61 19.14
N ILE A 130 1.81 2.62 19.96
CA ILE A 130 3.00 1.80 19.67
C ILE A 130 2.81 1.06 18.34
N TRP A 131 1.61 0.50 18.08
CA TRP A 131 1.33 -0.17 16.82
C TRP A 131 1.48 0.78 15.64
N LEU A 132 0.87 1.96 15.73
CA LEU A 132 0.93 2.96 14.66
C LEU A 132 2.37 3.43 14.37
N VAL A 133 3.17 3.67 15.41
CA VAL A 133 4.60 4.01 15.25
C VAL A 133 5.37 2.88 14.56
N LEU A 134 5.08 1.62 14.89
CA LEU A 134 5.74 0.48 14.27
C LEU A 134 5.30 0.28 12.81
N ASP A 135 4.04 0.50 12.48
CA ASP A 135 3.55 0.52 11.10
C ASP A 135 4.20 1.65 10.29
N TRP A 136 4.32 2.85 10.88
CA TRP A 136 5.05 3.96 10.26
C TRP A 136 6.52 3.60 9.98
N ILE A 137 7.24 3.01 10.96
CA ILE A 137 8.62 2.55 10.76
C ILE A 137 8.69 1.51 9.63
N ARG A 138 7.75 0.55 9.60
CA ARG A 138 7.66 -0.48 8.56
C ARG A 138 7.37 0.11 7.17
N GLY A 139 6.75 1.28 7.12
CA GLY A 139 6.47 2.01 5.87
C GLY A 139 7.68 2.59 5.16
N TRP A 140 8.85 2.73 5.83
CA TRP A 140 10.05 3.31 5.21
C TRP A 140 11.36 2.57 5.52
N LEU A 141 11.47 1.86 6.64
CA LEU A 141 12.70 1.17 7.02
C LEU A 141 13.04 0.07 6.00
N PHE A 142 14.31 0.02 5.55
CA PHE A 142 14.78 -0.89 4.50
C PHE A 142 13.95 -0.78 3.21
N THR A 143 13.67 0.44 2.77
CA THR A 143 12.84 0.84 1.64
C THR A 143 11.34 0.84 1.88
N GLY A 144 10.88 0.26 2.99
CA GLY A 144 9.48 0.21 3.38
C GLY A 144 8.71 -0.96 2.79
N PHE A 145 7.76 -1.47 3.60
CA PHE A 145 6.78 -2.47 3.17
C PHE A 145 5.42 -2.17 3.82
N PRO A 146 4.66 -1.15 3.32
CA PRO A 146 3.38 -0.73 3.88
C PRO A 146 2.22 -1.65 3.44
N TRP A 147 2.47 -2.96 3.32
CA TRP A 147 1.49 -3.97 2.96
C TRP A 147 0.81 -4.52 4.21
N LEU A 148 -0.46 -4.91 4.13
CA LEU A 148 -1.24 -5.43 5.25
C LEU A 148 -1.30 -4.48 6.47
N TRP A 149 -1.32 -3.16 6.27
CA TRP A 149 -1.75 -2.26 7.33
C TRP A 149 -3.22 -2.54 7.62
N MET A 150 -3.56 -2.73 8.90
CA MET A 150 -4.90 -3.18 9.29
C MET A 150 -6.03 -2.26 8.79
N GLY A 151 -5.74 -0.99 8.56
CA GLY A 151 -6.71 -0.04 8.02
C GLY A 151 -7.23 -0.37 6.63
N TYR A 152 -6.44 -1.03 5.78
CA TYR A 152 -6.90 -1.44 4.45
C TYR A 152 -8.11 -2.37 4.51
N SER A 153 -8.15 -3.29 5.46
CA SER A 153 -9.24 -4.24 5.66
C SER A 153 -10.61 -3.60 5.95
N GLN A 154 -10.66 -2.28 6.14
CA GLN A 154 -11.87 -1.56 6.54
C GLN A 154 -12.44 -0.68 5.43
N LEU A 155 -11.99 -0.82 4.21
CA LEU A 155 -12.38 -0.01 3.06
C LEU A 155 -13.91 0.04 2.86
N ASN A 156 -14.60 -1.08 3.12
CA ASN A 156 -16.04 -1.22 2.95
C ASN A 156 -16.82 -1.10 4.28
N THR A 157 -16.26 -0.43 5.30
CA THR A 157 -16.91 -0.23 6.59
C THR A 157 -17.03 1.27 6.92
N PRO A 158 -17.84 1.67 7.91
CA PRO A 158 -17.89 3.07 8.34
C PRO A 158 -16.54 3.64 8.77
N LEU A 159 -15.57 2.82 9.18
CA LEU A 159 -14.23 3.27 9.55
C LEU A 159 -13.46 3.88 8.36
N ALA A 160 -13.80 3.52 7.14
CA ALA A 160 -13.25 4.09 5.91
C ALA A 160 -13.39 5.62 5.85
N HIS A 161 -14.42 6.20 6.49
CA HIS A 161 -14.61 7.65 6.53
C HIS A 161 -13.50 8.41 7.27
N PHE A 162 -12.64 7.72 8.01
CA PHE A 162 -11.43 8.34 8.56
C PHE A 162 -10.31 8.52 7.52
N ALA A 163 -10.35 7.81 6.40
CA ALA A 163 -9.30 7.88 5.38
C ALA A 163 -9.11 9.29 4.80
N PRO A 164 -10.16 10.03 4.38
CA PRO A 164 -10.02 11.40 3.89
C PRO A 164 -9.48 12.39 4.93
N ILE A 165 -9.50 12.04 6.22
CA ILE A 165 -9.08 12.93 7.31
C ILE A 165 -7.67 12.58 7.81
N PHE A 166 -7.39 11.29 8.00
CA PHE A 166 -6.19 10.78 8.67
C PHE A 166 -5.42 9.71 7.89
N GLY A 167 -5.85 9.37 6.67
CA GLY A 167 -5.30 8.27 5.89
C GLY A 167 -5.64 6.89 6.48
N VAL A 168 -5.12 5.84 5.86
CA VAL A 168 -5.27 4.45 6.30
C VAL A 168 -4.74 4.22 7.72
N GLU A 169 -3.75 5.01 8.15
CA GLU A 169 -3.20 4.97 9.52
C GLU A 169 -4.26 5.37 10.56
N GLY A 170 -5.15 6.32 10.25
CA GLY A 170 -6.26 6.71 11.11
C GLY A 170 -7.27 5.58 11.30
N ILE A 171 -7.53 4.81 10.26
CA ILE A 171 -8.39 3.61 10.34
C ILE A 171 -7.71 2.54 11.22
N THR A 172 -6.40 2.34 11.04
CA THR A 172 -5.61 1.42 11.89
C THR A 172 -5.70 1.81 13.36
N LEU A 173 -5.57 3.11 13.68
CA LEU A 173 -5.72 3.61 15.05
C LEU A 173 -7.12 3.31 15.61
N ALA A 174 -8.16 3.55 14.82
CA ALA A 174 -9.55 3.27 15.20
C ALA A 174 -9.76 1.77 15.51
N LEU A 175 -9.25 0.88 14.66
CA LEU A 175 -9.29 -0.57 14.88
C LEU A 175 -8.58 -0.98 16.17
N MET A 176 -7.40 -0.43 16.43
CA MET A 176 -6.64 -0.71 17.65
C MET A 176 -7.40 -0.25 18.90
N LEU A 177 -8.05 0.91 18.84
CA LEU A 177 -8.88 1.43 19.94
C LEU A 177 -10.13 0.57 20.17
N ILE A 178 -10.83 0.18 19.12
CA ILE A 178 -11.99 -0.74 19.21
C ILE A 178 -11.56 -2.07 19.82
N SER A 179 -10.52 -2.68 19.28
CA SER A 179 -10.04 -4.00 19.72
C SER A 179 -9.51 -3.95 21.16
N GLY A 180 -8.78 -2.91 21.51
CA GLY A 180 -8.29 -2.68 22.86
C GLY A 180 -9.42 -2.47 23.88
N SER A 181 -10.46 -1.71 23.51
CA SER A 181 -11.61 -1.48 24.39
C SER A 181 -12.48 -2.72 24.59
N ILE A 182 -12.71 -3.49 23.54
CA ILE A 182 -13.42 -4.78 23.67
C ILE A 182 -12.60 -5.75 24.53
N THR A 183 -11.29 -5.84 24.30
CA THR A 183 -10.39 -6.66 25.13
C THR A 183 -10.45 -6.23 26.59
N ALA A 184 -10.41 -4.94 26.88
CA ALA A 184 -10.50 -4.43 28.25
C ALA A 184 -11.85 -4.79 28.89
N THR A 185 -12.94 -4.68 28.14
CA THR A 185 -14.29 -5.04 28.58
C THR A 185 -14.37 -6.52 28.96
N LEU A 186 -13.93 -7.40 28.07
CA LEU A 186 -13.99 -8.87 28.26
C LEU A 186 -13.07 -9.34 29.38
N TYR A 187 -11.81 -8.88 29.38
CA TYR A 187 -10.80 -9.37 30.29
C TYR A 187 -10.99 -8.86 31.73
N TYR A 188 -11.38 -7.59 31.89
CA TYR A 188 -11.57 -6.98 33.22
C TYR A 188 -13.03 -6.98 33.68
N ARG A 189 -13.97 -7.55 32.87
CA ARG A 189 -15.40 -7.61 33.15
C ARG A 189 -15.98 -6.25 33.54
N ASN A 190 -15.52 -5.18 32.86
CA ASN A 190 -15.95 -3.80 33.05
C ASN A 190 -16.48 -3.24 31.72
N TRP A 191 -17.72 -2.87 31.66
CA TRP A 191 -18.37 -2.39 30.43
C TRP A 191 -17.93 -0.97 30.00
N ARG A 192 -17.38 -0.15 30.90
CA ARG A 192 -16.98 1.24 30.60
C ARG A 192 -16.03 1.38 29.42
N PRO A 193 -14.99 0.55 29.25
CA PRO A 193 -14.14 0.65 28.08
C PRO A 193 -14.88 0.44 26.75
N PHE A 194 -15.95 -0.35 26.73
CA PHE A 194 -16.77 -0.57 25.53
C PHE A 194 -17.33 0.73 24.95
N MET A 195 -17.59 1.73 25.79
CA MET A 195 -18.03 3.05 25.35
C MET A 195 -17.02 3.73 24.41
N VAL A 196 -15.71 3.39 24.52
CA VAL A 196 -14.69 3.91 23.58
C VAL A 196 -14.90 3.30 22.20
N ALA A 197 -15.19 2.00 22.10
CA ALA A 197 -15.50 1.39 20.81
C ALA A 197 -16.75 2.02 20.17
N VAL A 198 -17.81 2.21 20.96
CA VAL A 198 -19.04 2.88 20.51
C VAL A 198 -18.75 4.31 20.04
N LEU A 199 -17.97 5.07 20.81
CA LEU A 199 -17.58 6.43 20.44
C LEU A 199 -16.78 6.47 19.13
N VAL A 200 -15.82 5.57 18.95
CA VAL A 200 -15.02 5.49 17.70
C VAL A 200 -15.92 5.20 16.51
N VAL A 201 -16.88 4.29 16.63
CA VAL A 201 -17.83 3.99 15.54
C VAL A 201 -18.73 5.20 15.25
N ILE A 202 -19.24 5.89 16.29
CA ILE A 202 -20.04 7.11 16.10
C ILE A 202 -19.21 8.18 15.39
N LEU A 203 -17.96 8.41 15.81
CA LEU A 203 -17.05 9.37 15.16
C LEU A 203 -16.78 8.99 13.72
N ALA A 204 -16.63 7.70 13.40
CA ALA A 204 -16.46 7.24 12.03
C ALA A 204 -17.69 7.55 11.16
N VAL A 205 -18.90 7.31 11.68
CA VAL A 205 -20.14 7.66 10.96
C VAL A 205 -20.24 9.18 10.75
N LEU A 206 -19.95 9.98 11.78
CA LEU A 206 -19.96 11.44 11.68
C LEU A 206 -18.90 11.98 10.72
N ALA A 207 -17.74 11.32 10.62
CA ALA A 207 -16.66 11.66 9.69
C ALA A 207 -17.07 11.50 8.21
N GLY A 208 -18.09 10.70 7.92
CA GLY A 208 -18.68 10.56 6.59
C GLY A 208 -19.64 11.67 6.16
N ILE A 209 -20.04 12.56 7.08
CA ILE A 209 -20.98 13.65 6.75
C ILE A 209 -20.34 14.75 5.89
N PRO A 210 -19.11 15.24 6.18
CA PRO A 210 -18.50 16.28 5.37
C PRO A 210 -18.12 15.79 3.96
N GLN A 211 -18.50 16.56 2.95
CA GLN A 211 -18.06 16.35 1.57
C GLN A 211 -16.83 17.22 1.30
N TRP A 212 -15.64 16.63 1.47
CA TRP A 212 -14.35 17.33 1.29
C TRP A 212 -14.05 17.66 -0.17
N VAL A 213 -14.53 16.82 -1.07
CA VAL A 213 -14.38 16.96 -2.52
C VAL A 213 -15.74 16.82 -3.19
N LYS A 214 -15.88 17.39 -4.36
CA LYS A 214 -17.14 17.33 -5.14
C LYS A 214 -16.83 16.91 -6.56
N PRO A 215 -17.59 15.96 -7.14
CA PRO A 215 -17.52 15.69 -8.58
C PRO A 215 -17.83 16.95 -9.37
N ASP A 216 -17.08 17.18 -10.47
CA ASP A 216 -17.36 18.25 -11.42
C ASP A 216 -18.07 17.70 -12.67
N PRO A 217 -19.41 17.66 -12.69
CA PRO A 217 -20.15 17.01 -13.77
C PRO A 217 -20.04 17.75 -15.12
N LYS A 218 -19.50 18.98 -15.12
CA LYS A 218 -19.25 19.73 -16.36
C LYS A 218 -18.02 19.22 -17.11
N HIS A 219 -17.12 18.55 -16.43
CA HIS A 219 -15.90 17.98 -16.95
C HIS A 219 -15.94 16.47 -16.77
N SER A 220 -16.27 15.74 -17.82
CA SER A 220 -16.18 14.27 -17.84
C SER A 220 -15.13 13.85 -18.83
N VAL A 221 -14.28 12.94 -18.45
CA VAL A 221 -13.22 12.38 -19.30
C VAL A 221 -13.61 10.98 -19.74
N SER A 222 -13.60 10.74 -21.04
CA SER A 222 -13.78 9.41 -21.60
C SER A 222 -12.45 8.66 -21.60
N VAL A 223 -12.44 7.44 -21.07
CA VAL A 223 -11.22 6.66 -20.89
C VAL A 223 -11.32 5.29 -21.57
N ALA A 224 -10.21 4.83 -22.12
CA ALA A 224 -10.04 3.48 -22.65
C ALA A 224 -8.75 2.89 -22.06
N LEU A 225 -8.89 2.01 -21.06
CA LEU A 225 -7.77 1.35 -20.41
C LEU A 225 -7.53 0.00 -21.09
N ILE A 226 -6.37 -0.17 -21.68
CA ILE A 226 -6.01 -1.34 -22.49
C ILE A 226 -5.26 -2.37 -21.64
N GLN A 227 -5.82 -3.57 -21.55
CA GLN A 227 -5.20 -4.73 -20.93
C GLN A 227 -4.68 -5.68 -22.01
N GLY A 228 -3.36 -5.66 -22.22
CA GLY A 228 -2.73 -6.42 -23.29
C GLY A 228 -2.66 -7.92 -23.03
N ASN A 229 -2.65 -8.32 -21.78
CA ASN A 229 -2.43 -9.71 -21.33
C ASN A 229 -1.21 -10.34 -22.02
N ILE A 230 -0.08 -9.63 -21.95
CA ILE A 230 1.20 -10.09 -22.51
C ILE A 230 1.91 -10.95 -21.47
N SER A 231 2.32 -12.15 -21.86
CA SER A 231 3.12 -13.03 -21.00
C SER A 231 4.42 -12.37 -20.57
N GLN A 232 4.74 -12.43 -19.27
CA GLN A 232 5.98 -11.86 -18.73
C GLN A 232 7.23 -12.56 -19.30
N GLU A 233 7.14 -13.86 -19.62
CA GLU A 233 8.24 -14.66 -20.18
C GLU A 233 8.57 -14.24 -21.62
N GLU A 234 7.56 -13.84 -22.39
CA GLU A 234 7.69 -13.49 -23.80
C GLU A 234 7.95 -12.00 -24.04
N LYS A 235 7.52 -11.16 -23.11
CA LYS A 235 7.47 -9.70 -23.25
C LYS A 235 8.78 -9.07 -23.74
N TRP A 236 9.92 -9.57 -23.26
CA TRP A 236 11.24 -9.01 -23.56
C TRP A 236 11.99 -9.74 -24.67
N LEU A 237 11.39 -10.78 -25.28
CA LEU A 237 11.99 -11.45 -26.41
C LEU A 237 11.92 -10.54 -27.65
N PRO A 238 13.05 -10.35 -28.39
CA PRO A 238 13.05 -9.48 -29.58
C PRO A 238 12.02 -9.85 -30.63
N SER A 239 11.71 -11.15 -30.78
CA SER A 239 10.68 -11.67 -31.69
C SER A 239 9.25 -11.26 -31.31
N HIS A 240 9.00 -10.96 -30.02
CA HIS A 240 7.69 -10.58 -29.51
C HIS A 240 7.48 -9.06 -29.41
N ARG A 241 8.52 -8.23 -29.65
CA ARG A 241 8.43 -6.77 -29.59
C ARG A 241 7.33 -6.24 -30.53
N TRP A 242 7.46 -6.50 -31.81
CA TRP A 242 6.49 -6.00 -32.80
C TRP A 242 5.09 -6.60 -32.66
N PRO A 243 4.91 -7.91 -32.46
CA PRO A 243 3.60 -8.47 -32.12
C PRO A 243 2.92 -7.79 -30.92
N THR A 244 3.67 -7.49 -29.86
CA THR A 244 3.15 -6.77 -28.68
C THR A 244 2.71 -5.35 -29.03
N LEU A 245 3.55 -4.59 -29.75
CA LEU A 245 3.22 -3.23 -30.18
C LEU A 245 1.99 -3.21 -31.07
N MET A 246 1.90 -4.14 -32.04
CA MET A 246 0.74 -4.24 -32.93
C MET A 246 -0.54 -4.56 -32.17
N LYS A 247 -0.49 -5.47 -31.19
CA LYS A 247 -1.62 -5.78 -30.32
C LYS A 247 -2.16 -4.54 -29.60
N TYR A 248 -1.28 -3.75 -28.98
CA TYR A 248 -1.68 -2.49 -28.35
C TYR A 248 -2.22 -1.48 -29.35
N MET A 249 -1.61 -1.38 -30.54
CA MET A 249 -2.11 -0.51 -31.62
C MET A 249 -3.49 -0.92 -32.14
N ASP A 250 -3.73 -2.21 -32.33
CA ASP A 250 -5.02 -2.71 -32.82
C ASP A 250 -6.14 -2.41 -31.78
N LEU A 251 -5.88 -2.70 -30.50
CA LEU A 251 -6.80 -2.34 -29.42
C LEU A 251 -7.00 -0.82 -29.30
N THR A 252 -5.99 -0.02 -29.64
CA THR A 252 -6.09 1.44 -29.65
C THR A 252 -6.94 1.95 -30.82
N ARG A 253 -6.77 1.37 -32.01
CA ARG A 253 -7.51 1.79 -33.22
C ARG A 253 -9.02 1.74 -33.04
N ASP A 254 -9.52 0.73 -32.35
CA ASP A 254 -10.95 0.57 -32.07
C ASP A 254 -11.47 1.54 -30.97
N ASN A 255 -10.57 2.36 -30.42
CA ASN A 255 -10.84 3.23 -29.28
C ASN A 255 -10.42 4.69 -29.51
N TRP A 256 -10.03 5.05 -30.74
CA TRP A 256 -9.79 6.45 -31.06
C TRP A 256 -11.03 7.30 -30.79
N GLY A 257 -10.82 8.54 -30.33
CA GLY A 257 -11.86 9.43 -29.86
C GLY A 257 -12.17 9.33 -28.38
N ALA A 258 -11.57 8.38 -27.64
CA ALA A 258 -11.50 8.49 -26.19
C ALA A 258 -10.49 9.57 -25.80
N ASP A 259 -10.82 10.41 -24.82
CA ASP A 259 -9.94 11.50 -24.37
C ASP A 259 -8.59 10.94 -23.87
N LEU A 260 -8.65 9.86 -23.09
CA LEU A 260 -7.47 9.17 -22.58
C LEU A 260 -7.46 7.69 -23.00
N ILE A 261 -6.40 7.27 -23.66
CA ILE A 261 -6.10 5.88 -23.95
C ILE A 261 -4.90 5.47 -23.10
N ILE A 262 -5.08 4.47 -22.24
CA ILE A 262 -4.10 4.13 -21.19
C ILE A 262 -3.57 2.73 -21.43
N TRP A 263 -2.26 2.61 -21.65
CA TRP A 263 -1.51 1.37 -21.71
C TRP A 263 -0.81 1.09 -20.38
N PRO A 264 -0.61 -0.16 -19.98
CA PRO A 264 -0.04 -0.49 -18.68
C PRO A 264 1.46 -0.17 -18.54
N GLU A 265 2.02 -0.49 -17.37
CA GLU A 265 3.45 -0.38 -17.08
C GLU A 265 4.28 -1.18 -18.07
N ALA A 266 5.35 -0.54 -18.59
CA ALA A 266 6.25 -1.12 -19.60
C ALA A 266 5.47 -1.83 -20.72
N ALA A 267 4.37 -1.25 -21.21
CA ALA A 267 3.58 -1.80 -22.31
C ALA A 267 4.39 -1.89 -23.61
N ILE A 268 5.35 -1.00 -23.76
CA ILE A 268 6.30 -0.95 -24.85
C ILE A 268 7.57 -1.70 -24.43
N PRO A 269 7.83 -2.91 -24.98
CA PRO A 269 9.01 -3.71 -24.61
C PRO A 269 10.26 -3.29 -25.41
N ALA A 270 10.61 -2.01 -25.31
CA ALA A 270 11.79 -1.39 -25.91
C ALA A 270 12.23 -0.20 -25.07
N LEU A 271 13.46 0.25 -25.26
CA LEU A 271 13.91 1.55 -24.75
C LEU A 271 13.28 2.67 -25.59
N GLU A 272 13.02 3.80 -24.97
CA GLU A 272 12.38 4.95 -25.63
C GLU A 272 13.18 5.43 -26.83
N GLU A 273 14.51 5.46 -26.70
CA GLU A 273 15.42 5.88 -27.77
C GLU A 273 15.52 4.91 -28.95
N ASP A 274 15.16 3.63 -28.77
CA ASP A 274 15.23 2.59 -29.83
C ASP A 274 14.10 2.69 -30.84
N ILE A 275 12.99 3.37 -30.50
CA ILE A 275 11.76 3.36 -31.31
C ILE A 275 11.17 4.75 -31.57
N PRO A 276 11.96 5.78 -31.87
CA PRO A 276 11.48 7.15 -32.02
C PRO A 276 10.42 7.28 -33.12
N THR A 277 10.58 6.59 -34.25
CA THR A 277 9.61 6.61 -35.36
C THR A 277 8.25 6.06 -34.94
N PHE A 278 8.23 4.97 -34.15
CA PHE A 278 6.98 4.39 -33.64
C PHE A 278 6.26 5.39 -32.73
N LEU A 279 6.99 6.02 -31.80
CA LEU A 279 6.44 7.01 -30.88
C LEU A 279 5.93 8.27 -31.59
N GLN A 280 6.65 8.76 -32.62
CA GLN A 280 6.21 9.86 -33.46
C GLN A 280 4.91 9.53 -34.23
N ASN A 281 4.81 8.33 -34.78
CA ASN A 281 3.62 7.89 -35.48
C ASN A 281 2.43 7.73 -34.53
N LEU A 282 2.65 7.19 -33.32
CA LEU A 282 1.61 7.05 -32.30
C LEU A 282 1.14 8.42 -31.80
N ASP A 283 2.07 9.36 -31.55
CA ASP A 283 1.76 10.73 -31.18
C ASP A 283 0.92 11.45 -32.25
N SER A 284 1.34 11.33 -33.52
CA SER A 284 0.63 11.92 -34.64
C SER A 284 -0.78 11.34 -34.82
N ALA A 285 -0.92 10.02 -34.64
CA ALA A 285 -2.21 9.36 -34.69
C ALA A 285 -3.12 9.78 -33.53
N ALA A 286 -2.57 9.92 -32.33
CA ALA A 286 -3.30 10.37 -31.15
C ALA A 286 -3.85 11.81 -31.38
N ARG A 287 -3.01 12.73 -31.85
CA ARG A 287 -3.41 14.11 -32.20
C ARG A 287 -4.49 14.13 -33.27
N ALA A 288 -4.32 13.36 -34.35
CA ALA A 288 -5.27 13.29 -35.45
C ALA A 288 -6.67 12.81 -35.01
N ASN A 289 -6.74 12.02 -33.94
CA ASN A 289 -7.98 11.48 -33.38
C ASN A 289 -8.44 12.19 -32.09
N ASN A 290 -7.87 13.35 -31.79
CA ASN A 290 -8.18 14.11 -30.57
C ASN A 290 -8.14 13.24 -29.30
N SER A 291 -7.09 12.40 -29.15
CA SER A 291 -6.88 11.49 -28.02
C SER A 291 -5.49 11.71 -27.43
N THR A 292 -5.33 11.44 -26.14
CA THR A 292 -4.01 11.38 -25.51
C THR A 292 -3.72 9.93 -25.09
N VAL A 293 -2.55 9.41 -25.52
CA VAL A 293 -2.10 8.08 -25.13
C VAL A 293 -1.12 8.20 -23.97
N ILE A 294 -1.38 7.47 -22.89
CA ILE A 294 -0.51 7.38 -21.71
C ILE A 294 0.03 5.95 -21.66
N THR A 295 1.35 5.78 -21.63
CA THR A 295 1.99 4.46 -21.70
C THR A 295 3.19 4.33 -20.78
N GLY A 296 3.39 3.13 -20.21
CA GLY A 296 4.64 2.77 -19.54
C GLY A 296 5.72 2.40 -20.56
N ILE A 297 6.92 2.95 -20.41
CA ILE A 297 8.10 2.69 -21.25
C ILE A 297 9.37 2.74 -20.41
N LEU A 298 10.39 1.96 -20.82
CA LEU A 298 11.72 2.06 -20.24
C LEU A 298 12.59 3.07 -21.00
N ASP A 299 13.49 3.69 -20.29
CA ASP A 299 14.44 4.65 -20.85
C ASP A 299 15.85 4.35 -20.34
N GLN A 300 16.87 4.61 -21.16
CA GLN A 300 18.25 4.55 -20.77
C GLN A 300 18.94 5.85 -21.12
N LYS A 301 19.56 6.49 -20.14
CA LYS A 301 20.33 7.72 -20.35
C LYS A 301 21.74 7.43 -20.84
N LEU A 302 22.38 8.43 -21.42
CA LEU A 302 23.75 8.33 -21.96
C LEU A 302 24.81 7.89 -20.95
N ASP A 303 24.57 8.11 -19.66
CA ASP A 303 25.42 7.66 -18.55
C ASP A 303 25.18 6.18 -18.17
N GLY A 304 24.26 5.51 -18.86
CA GLY A 304 23.91 4.11 -18.65
C GLY A 304 22.85 3.86 -17.59
N GLU A 305 22.27 4.89 -16.98
CA GLU A 305 21.19 4.75 -16.01
C GLU A 305 19.87 4.35 -16.69
N PHE A 306 19.17 3.35 -16.11
CA PHE A 306 17.85 2.89 -16.56
C PHE A 306 16.74 3.50 -15.73
N PHE A 307 15.66 3.89 -16.39
CA PHE A 307 14.48 4.47 -15.77
C PHE A 307 13.20 3.77 -16.24
N ASN A 308 12.23 3.66 -15.33
CA ASN A 308 10.89 3.19 -15.63
C ASN A 308 9.96 4.41 -15.66
N ASN A 309 9.41 4.71 -16.83
CA ASN A 309 8.72 5.97 -17.11
C ASN A 309 7.26 5.74 -17.50
N ILE A 310 6.43 6.76 -17.22
CA ILE A 310 5.15 7.00 -17.91
C ILE A 310 5.39 8.11 -18.91
N LEU A 311 5.03 7.86 -20.16
CA LEU A 311 5.11 8.81 -21.26
C LEU A 311 3.69 9.19 -21.72
N THR A 312 3.48 10.45 -22.04
CA THR A 312 2.25 10.98 -22.64
C THR A 312 2.50 11.39 -24.08
N LEU A 313 1.60 10.98 -24.98
CA LEU A 313 1.65 11.26 -26.42
C LEU A 313 0.32 11.86 -26.86
N GLY A 314 0.32 12.73 -27.87
CA GLY A 314 -0.88 13.42 -28.33
C GLY A 314 -1.24 14.66 -27.50
N VAL A 315 -0.28 15.24 -26.75
CA VAL A 315 -0.49 16.45 -25.93
C VAL A 315 -0.20 17.69 -26.78
N ASP A 316 -1.21 18.53 -26.99
CA ASP A 316 -1.07 19.72 -27.85
C ASP A 316 -0.04 20.73 -27.35
N ALA A 317 0.03 20.91 -26.04
CA ALA A 317 0.95 21.86 -25.41
C ALA A 317 2.44 21.50 -25.62
N ASP A 318 2.76 20.22 -25.79
CA ASP A 318 4.15 19.73 -25.92
C ASP A 318 4.65 19.75 -27.38
N GLY A 319 3.78 20.06 -28.38
CA GLY A 319 4.11 19.90 -29.78
C GLY A 319 4.26 18.43 -30.21
N PRO A 320 4.76 18.13 -31.42
CA PRO A 320 5.03 16.76 -31.84
C PRO A 320 6.03 16.07 -30.93
N TYR A 321 5.87 14.75 -30.72
CA TYR A 321 6.76 13.99 -29.87
C TYR A 321 8.24 14.21 -30.21
N ASN A 322 8.99 14.57 -29.20
CA ASN A 322 10.43 14.70 -29.24
C ASN A 322 11.02 14.15 -27.93
N TYR A 323 11.99 13.26 -28.04
CA TYR A 323 12.62 12.61 -26.90
C TYR A 323 13.08 13.57 -25.80
N ASN A 324 13.66 14.75 -26.18
CA ASN A 324 14.22 15.69 -25.22
C ASN A 324 13.17 16.57 -24.52
N THR A 325 11.97 16.71 -25.08
CA THR A 325 10.94 17.63 -24.56
C THR A 325 9.68 16.92 -24.09
N ALA A 326 9.51 15.64 -24.41
CA ALA A 326 8.31 14.90 -24.02
C ALA A 326 8.13 14.82 -22.50
N THR A 327 6.91 15.07 -22.05
CA THR A 327 6.55 15.01 -20.63
C THR A 327 6.57 13.56 -20.14
N ARG A 328 7.33 13.32 -19.06
CA ARG A 328 7.47 12.01 -18.42
C ARG A 328 7.26 12.11 -16.92
N TYR A 329 6.73 11.04 -16.35
CA TYR A 329 6.88 10.72 -14.94
C TYR A 329 7.86 9.56 -14.81
N THR A 330 8.81 9.67 -13.92
CA THR A 330 9.82 8.63 -13.67
C THR A 330 9.61 7.98 -12.31
N LYS A 331 9.58 6.65 -12.28
CA LYS A 331 9.38 5.88 -11.05
C LYS A 331 10.42 6.27 -9.99
N HIS A 332 9.92 6.67 -8.82
CA HIS A 332 10.79 7.01 -7.68
C HIS A 332 10.97 5.81 -6.75
N HIS A 333 9.87 5.17 -6.35
CA HIS A 333 9.92 4.06 -5.38
C HIS A 333 10.07 2.73 -6.09
N LEU A 334 11.33 2.29 -6.18
CA LEU A 334 11.68 1.05 -6.86
C LEU A 334 11.38 -0.18 -6.00
N LEU A 335 11.00 -1.27 -6.66
CA LEU A 335 10.75 -2.56 -6.02
C LEU A 335 12.07 -3.24 -5.64
N PRO A 336 12.31 -3.53 -4.34
CA PRO A 336 13.50 -4.25 -3.91
C PRO A 336 13.59 -5.63 -4.58
N PHE A 337 14.80 -6.01 -4.99
CA PHE A 337 15.13 -7.26 -5.69
C PHE A 337 14.47 -7.45 -7.06
N GLY A 338 13.55 -6.60 -7.47
CA GLY A 338 12.99 -6.58 -8.82
C GLY A 338 13.63 -5.51 -9.71
N GLU A 339 13.74 -4.30 -9.21
CA GLU A 339 14.25 -3.15 -9.96
C GLU A 339 15.60 -2.65 -9.43
N PHE A 340 15.93 -2.93 -8.18
CA PHE A 340 17.25 -2.67 -7.61
C PHE A 340 17.57 -3.69 -6.51
N VAL A 341 18.86 -3.87 -6.22
CA VAL A 341 19.34 -4.74 -5.14
C VAL A 341 19.69 -3.87 -3.94
N PRO A 342 18.96 -3.97 -2.80
CA PRO A 342 19.37 -3.30 -1.58
C PRO A 342 20.78 -3.76 -1.17
N PHE A 343 21.61 -2.82 -0.69
CA PHE A 343 23.01 -3.13 -0.32
C PHE A 343 23.80 -3.86 -1.42
N ALA A 344 23.62 -3.45 -2.68
CA ALA A 344 24.21 -4.10 -3.86
C ALA A 344 25.72 -4.33 -3.75
N SER A 345 26.46 -3.40 -3.14
CA SER A 345 27.91 -3.52 -2.90
C SER A 345 28.29 -4.71 -2.02
N ILE A 346 27.39 -5.19 -1.16
CA ILE A 346 27.61 -6.33 -0.27
C ILE A 346 26.98 -7.60 -0.87
N LEU A 347 25.72 -7.49 -1.34
CA LEU A 347 24.95 -8.67 -1.75
C LEU A 347 25.38 -9.23 -3.12
N ARG A 348 25.68 -8.39 -4.12
CA ARG A 348 26.09 -8.87 -5.45
C ARG A 348 27.39 -9.69 -5.44
N PRO A 349 28.45 -9.29 -4.73
CA PRO A 349 29.65 -10.12 -4.61
C PRO A 349 29.45 -11.44 -3.88
N LEU A 350 28.53 -11.45 -2.88
CA LEU A 350 28.26 -12.64 -2.07
C LEU A 350 27.35 -13.66 -2.77
N ALA A 351 26.51 -13.19 -3.69
CA ALA A 351 25.50 -14.02 -4.32
C ALA A 351 25.27 -13.59 -5.78
N PRO A 352 25.96 -14.21 -6.76
CA PRO A 352 25.82 -13.88 -8.18
C PRO A 352 24.39 -13.96 -8.73
N PHE A 353 23.49 -14.71 -8.07
CA PHE A 353 22.07 -14.79 -8.45
C PHE A 353 21.28 -13.49 -8.16
N PHE A 354 21.84 -12.51 -7.42
CA PHE A 354 21.27 -11.17 -7.32
C PHE A 354 21.61 -10.28 -8.53
N ASN A 355 22.37 -10.77 -9.50
CA ASN A 355 22.58 -10.10 -10.78
C ASN A 355 21.39 -10.37 -11.73
N LEU A 356 20.18 -10.08 -11.27
CA LEU A 356 18.97 -10.21 -12.08
C LEU A 356 19.02 -9.21 -13.25
N PRO A 357 18.61 -9.62 -14.47
CA PRO A 357 18.37 -8.67 -15.54
C PRO A 357 17.43 -7.56 -15.07
N MET A 358 17.71 -6.31 -15.42
CA MET A 358 16.91 -5.13 -15.05
C MET A 358 16.89 -4.81 -13.54
N SER A 359 17.82 -5.28 -12.73
CA SER A 359 17.93 -4.95 -11.29
C SER A 359 18.83 -3.75 -10.99
N SER A 360 18.87 -2.76 -11.89
CA SER A 360 19.74 -1.59 -11.81
C SER A 360 19.03 -0.31 -12.27
N PHE A 361 17.74 -0.18 -11.95
CA PHE A 361 17.02 1.05 -12.23
C PHE A 361 17.46 2.18 -11.31
N SER A 362 17.46 3.38 -11.85
CA SER A 362 17.65 4.64 -11.12
C SER A 362 16.29 5.25 -10.77
N ARG A 363 16.30 6.06 -9.70
CA ARG A 363 15.07 6.68 -9.16
C ARG A 363 14.82 8.03 -9.81
N GLY A 364 13.56 8.31 -10.13
CA GLY A 364 13.09 9.65 -10.41
C GLY A 364 13.06 10.54 -9.15
N ALA A 365 12.74 11.81 -9.31
CA ALA A 365 12.53 12.71 -8.18
C ALA A 365 11.34 12.25 -7.32
N TYR A 366 11.40 12.53 -6.00
CA TYR A 366 10.32 12.18 -5.08
C TYR A 366 9.04 12.97 -5.35
N ILE A 367 9.20 14.26 -5.64
CA ILE A 367 8.10 15.15 -6.07
C ILE A 367 8.32 15.47 -7.54
N GLN A 368 7.30 15.19 -8.34
CA GLN A 368 7.32 15.43 -9.78
C GLN A 368 6.03 16.17 -10.19
N PRO A 369 6.09 16.97 -11.28
CA PRO A 369 4.89 17.56 -11.83
C PRO A 369 3.85 16.49 -12.21
N ASN A 370 2.56 16.81 -12.03
CA ASN A 370 1.51 15.97 -12.57
C ASN A 370 1.60 15.92 -14.10
N ILE A 371 1.33 14.76 -14.68
CA ILE A 371 1.24 14.64 -16.12
C ILE A 371 0.01 15.41 -16.61
N GLN A 372 0.15 16.06 -17.77
CA GLN A 372 -0.93 16.74 -18.45
C GLN A 372 -1.40 15.86 -19.60
N ALA A 373 -2.68 15.50 -19.62
CA ALA A 373 -3.23 14.64 -20.66
C ALA A 373 -4.64 15.10 -20.98
N HIS A 374 -4.89 15.45 -22.23
CA HIS A 374 -6.18 15.96 -22.73
C HIS A 374 -6.76 17.11 -21.88
N GLY A 375 -5.89 18.01 -21.39
CA GLY A 375 -6.27 19.13 -20.53
C GLY A 375 -6.46 18.79 -19.05
N TYR A 376 -6.37 17.53 -18.65
CA TYR A 376 -6.48 17.09 -17.25
C TYR A 376 -5.11 16.98 -16.57
N SER A 377 -5.07 17.34 -15.29
CA SER A 377 -3.91 17.20 -14.44
C SER A 377 -4.00 15.89 -13.63
N ILE A 378 -3.10 14.95 -13.89
CA ILE A 378 -3.16 13.59 -13.38
C ILE A 378 -1.92 13.30 -12.52
N ALA A 379 -2.12 12.89 -11.27
CA ALA A 379 -1.03 12.44 -10.40
C ALA A 379 -0.74 10.95 -10.66
N PRO A 380 0.44 10.60 -11.20
CA PRO A 380 0.77 9.24 -11.56
C PRO A 380 1.46 8.49 -10.43
N ALA A 381 1.39 7.15 -10.50
CA ALA A 381 2.17 6.20 -9.75
C ALA A 381 2.49 4.98 -10.62
N LEU A 382 3.66 4.37 -10.44
CA LEU A 382 4.04 3.14 -11.13
C LEU A 382 4.04 1.95 -10.16
N CYS A 383 3.11 1.01 -10.39
CA CYS A 383 3.06 -0.30 -9.75
C CYS A 383 3.13 -0.19 -8.20
N TYR A 384 4.20 -0.70 -7.60
CA TYR A 384 4.44 -0.71 -6.17
C TYR A 384 4.35 0.67 -5.48
N GLU A 385 4.57 1.77 -6.22
CA GLU A 385 4.48 3.14 -5.66
C GLU A 385 3.12 3.46 -5.04
N ILE A 386 2.03 2.87 -5.55
CA ILE A 386 0.68 3.14 -5.03
C ILE A 386 0.53 2.72 -3.55
N ALA A 387 1.42 1.86 -3.04
CA ALA A 387 1.46 1.48 -1.65
C ALA A 387 1.98 2.60 -0.72
N PHE A 388 2.73 3.57 -1.25
CA PHE A 388 3.36 4.65 -0.48
C PHE A 388 2.48 5.90 -0.47
N GLY A 389 1.44 5.89 0.37
CA GLY A 389 0.42 6.95 0.43
C GLY A 389 1.00 8.35 0.61
N GLU A 390 2.04 8.53 1.40
CA GLU A 390 2.67 9.84 1.63
C GLU A 390 3.34 10.38 0.35
N GLN A 391 4.01 9.54 -0.43
CA GLN A 391 4.60 9.94 -1.72
C GLN A 391 3.50 10.37 -2.69
N ILE A 392 2.45 9.58 -2.85
CA ILE A 392 1.33 9.91 -3.74
C ILE A 392 0.67 11.22 -3.30
N ARG A 393 0.40 11.37 -2.00
CA ARG A 393 -0.18 12.57 -1.41
C ARG A 393 0.63 13.83 -1.73
N GLN A 394 1.95 13.79 -1.60
CA GLN A 394 2.82 14.94 -1.86
C GLN A 394 2.86 15.33 -3.34
N ASN A 395 2.55 14.41 -4.24
CA ASN A 395 2.44 14.68 -5.67
C ASN A 395 1.02 15.17 -6.09
N VAL A 396 0.04 15.14 -5.17
CA VAL A 396 -1.29 15.71 -5.41
C VAL A 396 -1.30 17.21 -5.09
N THR A 397 -1.74 18.02 -6.03
CA THR A 397 -1.87 19.47 -5.93
C THR A 397 -3.34 19.91 -5.98
N LYS A 398 -3.59 21.20 -5.77
CA LYS A 398 -4.96 21.76 -5.94
C LYS A 398 -5.49 21.62 -7.38
N LYS A 399 -4.60 21.43 -8.36
CA LYS A 399 -4.95 21.27 -9.77
C LYS A 399 -5.14 19.80 -10.15
N THR A 400 -4.74 18.87 -9.30
CA THR A 400 -4.88 17.43 -9.58
C THR A 400 -6.36 17.04 -9.63
N GLU A 401 -6.76 16.41 -10.72
CA GLU A 401 -8.13 16.03 -11.00
C GLU A 401 -8.33 14.51 -10.92
N LEU A 402 -7.32 13.74 -11.31
CA LEU A 402 -7.33 12.28 -11.36
C LEU A 402 -6.05 11.70 -10.77
N LEU A 403 -6.12 10.46 -10.33
CA LEU A 403 -4.97 9.61 -10.05
C LEU A 403 -4.82 8.60 -11.20
N LEU A 404 -3.59 8.20 -11.47
CA LEU A 404 -3.27 7.13 -12.40
C LEU A 404 -2.31 6.15 -11.74
N THR A 405 -2.56 4.85 -11.91
CA THR A 405 -1.54 3.84 -11.63
C THR A 405 -1.40 2.88 -12.79
N LEU A 406 -0.19 2.75 -13.30
CA LEU A 406 0.15 1.73 -14.28
C LEU A 406 0.91 0.60 -13.59
N SER A 407 0.52 -0.64 -13.85
CA SER A 407 1.11 -1.80 -13.20
C SER A 407 1.30 -2.97 -14.15
N ASN A 408 2.27 -3.81 -13.81
CA ASN A 408 2.43 -5.12 -14.43
C ASN A 408 2.31 -6.21 -13.36
N ASP A 409 1.07 -6.53 -13.00
CA ASP A 409 0.75 -7.48 -11.94
C ASP A 409 1.07 -8.94 -12.29
N ALA A 410 1.69 -9.20 -13.46
CA ALA A 410 2.15 -10.54 -13.85
C ALA A 410 3.07 -11.19 -12.79
N TRP A 411 3.86 -10.37 -12.09
CA TRP A 411 4.76 -10.81 -11.03
C TRP A 411 4.08 -11.52 -9.86
N PHE A 412 2.79 -11.29 -9.65
CA PHE A 412 2.01 -11.93 -8.59
C PHE A 412 1.44 -13.30 -9.00
N GLY A 413 1.42 -13.62 -10.31
CA GLY A 413 0.76 -14.83 -10.82
C GLY A 413 -0.70 -14.95 -10.38
N HIS A 414 -1.16 -16.19 -10.26
CA HIS A 414 -2.50 -16.51 -9.74
C HIS A 414 -2.54 -16.52 -8.22
N SER A 415 -2.38 -15.37 -7.59
CA SER A 415 -2.33 -15.23 -6.13
C SER A 415 -3.28 -14.13 -5.62
N ILE A 416 -3.30 -13.93 -4.31
CA ILE A 416 -4.06 -12.83 -3.70
C ILE A 416 -3.38 -11.46 -3.86
N GLY A 417 -2.12 -11.40 -4.33
CA GLY A 417 -1.35 -10.17 -4.47
C GLY A 417 -2.04 -9.08 -5.28
N PRO A 418 -2.56 -9.35 -6.50
CA PRO A 418 -3.26 -8.35 -7.32
C PRO A 418 -4.48 -7.74 -6.64
N PHE A 419 -5.23 -8.53 -5.87
CA PHE A 419 -6.40 -8.06 -5.13
C PHE A 419 -6.02 -7.12 -3.99
N GLN A 420 -5.00 -7.47 -3.21
CA GLN A 420 -4.45 -6.60 -2.17
C GLN A 420 -3.87 -5.30 -2.76
N HIS A 421 -3.21 -5.40 -3.92
CA HIS A 421 -2.69 -4.24 -4.64
C HIS A 421 -3.81 -3.32 -5.13
N MET A 422 -4.96 -3.89 -5.55
CA MET A 422 -6.16 -3.15 -5.91
C MET A 422 -6.81 -2.49 -4.69
N GLU A 423 -6.92 -3.19 -3.56
CA GLU A 423 -7.43 -2.65 -2.29
C GLU A 423 -6.62 -1.42 -1.83
N ILE A 424 -5.29 -1.48 -1.96
CA ILE A 424 -4.40 -0.34 -1.68
C ILE A 424 -4.71 0.83 -2.64
N ALA A 425 -4.91 0.57 -3.93
CA ALA A 425 -5.22 1.61 -4.92
C ALA A 425 -6.57 2.27 -4.63
N GLN A 426 -7.59 1.50 -4.25
CA GLN A 426 -8.89 2.01 -3.81
C GLN A 426 -8.75 2.94 -2.59
N MET A 427 -7.93 2.53 -1.61
CA MET A 427 -7.66 3.37 -0.43
C MET A 427 -7.02 4.70 -0.82
N ARG A 428 -6.11 4.75 -1.81
CA ARG A 428 -5.54 6.01 -2.33
C ARG A 428 -6.59 6.93 -2.91
N ALA A 429 -7.52 6.40 -3.71
CA ALA A 429 -8.63 7.19 -4.26
C ALA A 429 -9.48 7.82 -3.14
N LEU A 430 -9.83 7.04 -2.12
CA LEU A 430 -10.60 7.49 -0.96
C LEU A 430 -9.87 8.54 -0.12
N GLU A 431 -8.61 8.29 0.23
CA GLU A 431 -7.80 9.22 1.04
C GLU A 431 -7.64 10.59 0.41
N LEU A 432 -7.40 10.60 -0.91
CA LEU A 432 -7.10 11.82 -1.64
C LEU A 432 -8.36 12.45 -2.28
N GLY A 433 -9.48 11.74 -2.24
CA GLY A 433 -10.74 12.19 -2.80
C GLY A 433 -10.68 12.38 -4.32
N LYS A 434 -9.88 11.57 -5.02
CA LYS A 434 -9.69 11.66 -6.47
C LYS A 434 -10.03 10.33 -7.14
N PRO A 435 -10.77 10.33 -8.27
CA PRO A 435 -10.95 9.12 -9.06
C PRO A 435 -9.60 8.59 -9.54
N LEU A 436 -9.47 7.26 -9.58
CA LEU A 436 -8.23 6.59 -9.96
C LEU A 436 -8.46 5.72 -11.20
N LEU A 437 -7.57 5.90 -12.18
CA LEU A 437 -7.46 5.08 -13.38
C LEU A 437 -6.35 4.06 -13.17
N ARG A 438 -6.69 2.77 -13.17
CA ARG A 438 -5.72 1.68 -12.98
C ARG A 438 -5.59 0.86 -14.24
N GLY A 439 -4.47 1.04 -14.97
CA GLY A 439 -4.11 0.24 -16.13
C GLY A 439 -3.15 -0.87 -15.76
N THR A 440 -3.52 -2.14 -16.02
CA THR A 440 -2.66 -3.29 -15.76
C THR A 440 -2.46 -4.15 -17.01
N ASN A 441 -1.36 -4.92 -17.05
CA ASN A 441 -1.11 -5.85 -18.16
C ASN A 441 -1.96 -7.14 -18.00
N THR A 442 -1.87 -7.80 -16.85
CA THR A 442 -2.54 -9.10 -16.58
C THR A 442 -3.37 -9.05 -15.30
N GLY A 443 -3.26 -7.97 -14.51
CA GLY A 443 -3.93 -7.81 -13.23
C GLY A 443 -5.36 -7.28 -13.35
N ILE A 444 -5.81 -6.57 -12.33
CA ILE A 444 -7.15 -5.97 -12.30
C ILE A 444 -7.06 -4.55 -12.88
N THR A 445 -7.46 -4.38 -14.13
CA THR A 445 -7.66 -3.06 -14.75
C THR A 445 -9.00 -2.51 -14.29
N ALA A 446 -9.02 -1.30 -13.73
CA ALA A 446 -10.22 -0.75 -13.11
C ALA A 446 -10.29 0.78 -13.16
N VAL A 447 -11.50 1.29 -13.05
CA VAL A 447 -11.81 2.67 -12.70
C VAL A 447 -12.38 2.69 -11.29
N VAL A 448 -11.83 3.55 -10.43
CA VAL A 448 -12.23 3.73 -9.04
C VAL A 448 -12.75 5.14 -8.85
N ASP A 449 -13.88 5.30 -8.17
CA ASP A 449 -14.42 6.62 -7.82
C ASP A 449 -13.63 7.26 -6.67
N HIS A 450 -13.92 8.53 -6.40
CA HIS A 450 -13.28 9.29 -5.33
C HIS A 450 -13.61 8.81 -3.90
N ASN A 451 -14.55 7.86 -3.75
CA ASN A 451 -14.90 7.21 -2.49
C ASN A 451 -14.21 5.85 -2.34
N GLY A 452 -13.36 5.47 -3.31
CA GLY A 452 -12.66 4.20 -3.29
C GLY A 452 -13.45 3.01 -3.83
N HIS A 453 -14.64 3.22 -4.44
CA HIS A 453 -15.43 2.15 -5.02
C HIS A 453 -15.02 1.88 -6.47
N ILE A 454 -14.87 0.62 -6.83
CA ILE A 454 -14.66 0.19 -8.22
C ILE A 454 -15.97 0.44 -8.99
N THR A 455 -15.92 1.31 -10.01
CA THR A 455 -17.05 1.57 -10.89
C THR A 455 -17.12 0.60 -12.05
N LYS A 456 -15.94 0.25 -12.58
CA LYS A 456 -15.77 -0.77 -13.62
C LYS A 456 -14.44 -1.47 -13.48
N GLU A 457 -14.38 -2.74 -13.88
CA GLU A 457 -13.15 -3.52 -13.91
C GLU A 457 -13.14 -4.53 -15.08
N LEU A 458 -11.93 -4.95 -15.46
CA LEU A 458 -11.68 -6.12 -16.29
C LEU A 458 -11.11 -7.24 -15.41
N PRO A 459 -11.53 -8.49 -15.66
CA PRO A 459 -10.95 -9.64 -14.95
C PRO A 459 -9.48 -9.81 -15.33
N GLN A 460 -8.74 -10.47 -14.43
CA GLN A 460 -7.33 -10.80 -14.66
C GLN A 460 -7.18 -11.78 -15.84
N PHE A 461 -5.99 -11.76 -16.46
CA PHE A 461 -5.56 -12.70 -17.51
C PHE A 461 -6.46 -12.72 -18.76
N VAL A 462 -7.14 -11.63 -19.07
CA VAL A 462 -7.87 -11.46 -20.32
C VAL A 462 -7.31 -10.30 -21.12
N THR A 463 -7.36 -10.40 -22.44
CA THR A 463 -7.11 -9.25 -23.33
C THR A 463 -8.41 -8.47 -23.47
N GLY A 464 -8.36 -7.15 -23.26
CA GLY A 464 -9.58 -6.34 -23.37
C GLY A 464 -9.32 -4.85 -23.22
N VAL A 465 -10.38 -4.06 -23.40
CA VAL A 465 -10.37 -2.62 -23.19
C VAL A 465 -11.53 -2.24 -22.26
N LEU A 466 -11.21 -1.61 -21.16
CA LEU A 466 -12.19 -1.05 -20.24
C LEU A 466 -12.51 0.37 -20.68
N LYS A 467 -13.75 0.60 -21.07
CA LYS A 467 -14.26 1.93 -21.47
C LYS A 467 -15.16 2.49 -20.38
N ASP A 468 -14.91 3.73 -19.97
CA ASP A 468 -15.75 4.43 -19.00
C ASP A 468 -15.76 5.94 -19.23
N LYS A 469 -16.68 6.64 -18.55
CA LYS A 469 -16.68 8.10 -18.40
C LYS A 469 -16.45 8.42 -16.93
N VAL A 470 -15.33 9.08 -16.65
CA VAL A 470 -14.91 9.43 -15.30
C VAL A 470 -15.20 10.90 -15.06
N ILE A 471 -15.77 11.23 -13.91
CA ILE A 471 -16.02 12.60 -13.48
C ILE A 471 -14.91 12.99 -12.51
N PRO A 472 -14.02 13.93 -12.88
CA PRO A 472 -12.99 14.45 -11.98
C PRO A 472 -13.59 15.11 -10.74
N THR A 473 -12.80 15.28 -9.71
CA THR A 473 -13.23 15.96 -8.48
C THR A 473 -12.44 17.24 -8.24
N ILE A 474 -13.16 18.27 -7.75
CA ILE A 474 -12.59 19.51 -7.25
C ILE A 474 -12.54 19.47 -5.72
N GLY A 475 -11.58 20.20 -5.13
CA GLY A 475 -11.35 20.21 -3.69
C GLY A 475 -10.20 19.30 -3.26
N MET A 476 -9.92 19.32 -1.97
CA MET A 476 -8.87 18.53 -1.33
C MET A 476 -9.37 17.98 -0.01
N THR A 477 -9.00 16.76 0.32
CA THR A 477 -9.29 16.17 1.63
C THR A 477 -8.37 16.77 2.71
N PRO A 478 -8.73 16.73 4.00
CA PRO A 478 -7.82 17.08 5.07
C PRO A 478 -6.52 16.28 5.04
N TYR A 479 -6.59 14.97 4.71
CA TYR A 479 -5.42 14.14 4.56
C TYR A 479 -4.50 14.63 3.43
N THR A 480 -5.04 15.04 2.29
CA THR A 480 -4.22 15.59 1.20
C THR A 480 -3.42 16.81 1.65
N THR A 481 -3.98 17.67 2.49
CA THR A 481 -3.33 18.90 2.95
C THR A 481 -2.41 18.70 4.15
N LEU A 482 -2.83 17.92 5.13
CA LEU A 482 -2.15 17.76 6.41
C LEU A 482 -1.32 16.48 6.52
N GLY A 483 -1.60 15.48 5.67
CA GLY A 483 -1.01 14.16 5.78
C GLY A 483 -1.31 13.50 7.13
N SER A 484 -0.41 12.67 7.59
CA SER A 484 -0.51 11.99 8.88
C SER A 484 -0.01 12.84 10.07
N TRP A 485 0.36 14.12 9.87
CA TRP A 485 0.86 14.98 10.95
C TRP A 485 -0.06 15.09 12.17
N PRO A 486 -1.40 15.22 12.02
CA PRO A 486 -2.31 15.23 13.17
C PRO A 486 -2.24 13.94 13.99
N LEU A 487 -2.09 12.77 13.33
CA LEU A 487 -1.92 11.49 14.01
C LEU A 487 -0.58 11.41 14.76
N TYR A 488 0.49 11.89 14.16
CA TYR A 488 1.81 11.89 14.80
C TYR A 488 1.82 12.83 16.00
N GLY A 489 1.14 13.99 15.91
CA GLY A 489 0.90 14.87 17.05
C GLY A 489 0.13 14.18 18.18
N TYR A 490 -0.93 13.44 17.85
CA TYR A 490 -1.66 12.60 18.81
C TYR A 490 -0.76 11.52 19.42
N CYS A 491 0.06 10.85 18.64
CA CYS A 491 0.99 9.83 19.13
C CYS A 491 1.97 10.41 20.15
N LEU A 492 2.56 11.57 19.85
CA LEU A 492 3.48 12.25 20.77
C LEU A 492 2.78 12.66 22.07
N TRP A 493 1.59 13.24 21.95
CA TRP A 493 0.76 13.62 23.12
C TRP A 493 0.43 12.39 23.98
N ALA A 494 -0.03 11.29 23.37
CA ALA A 494 -0.42 10.08 24.08
C ALA A 494 0.76 9.39 24.78
N LEU A 495 1.95 9.38 24.14
CA LEU A 495 3.18 8.87 24.77
C LEU A 495 3.62 9.76 25.93
N ALA A 496 3.59 11.09 25.76
CA ALA A 496 3.92 12.03 26.83
C ALA A 496 2.95 11.89 28.03
N LEU A 497 1.65 11.81 27.75
CA LEU A 497 0.64 11.57 28.78
C LEU A 497 0.86 10.23 29.49
N SER A 498 1.12 9.16 28.76
CA SER A 498 1.45 7.85 29.33
C SER A 498 2.64 7.93 30.27
N TRP A 499 3.70 8.64 29.87
CA TRP A 499 4.91 8.81 30.66
C TRP A 499 4.67 9.65 31.94
N LEU A 500 3.94 10.76 31.86
CA LEU A 500 3.60 11.60 33.01
C LEU A 500 2.76 10.82 34.02
N LEU A 501 1.78 10.04 33.56
CA LEU A 501 0.95 9.22 34.40
C LEU A 501 1.75 8.13 35.14
N VAL A 502 2.81 7.59 34.55
CA VAL A 502 3.71 6.62 35.21
C VAL A 502 4.55 7.32 36.29
N ARG A 503 5.07 8.52 36.02
CA ARG A 503 5.93 9.25 36.98
C ARG A 503 5.17 9.66 38.25
N ARG A 504 3.93 10.17 38.14
CA ARG A 504 3.12 10.60 39.28
C ARG A 504 2.93 9.49 40.32
N LYS A 505 2.76 8.23 39.90
CA LYS A 505 2.66 7.12 40.86
C LYS A 505 3.99 6.78 41.57
N ARG A 506 5.13 6.95 40.90
CA ARG A 506 6.44 6.69 41.51
C ARG A 506 6.77 7.75 42.58
N GLY A 507 6.35 9.00 42.40
CA GLY A 507 6.47 10.06 43.41
C GLY A 507 5.64 9.77 44.65
N HIS A 508 4.37 9.43 44.47
CA HIS A 508 3.47 9.14 45.58
C HIS A 508 3.90 7.93 46.45
N PHE A 509 4.45 6.87 45.85
CA PHE A 509 5.01 5.75 46.57
C PHE A 509 6.35 6.08 47.30
N ARG A 510 7.06 7.10 46.85
CA ARG A 510 8.28 7.55 47.50
C ARG A 510 7.96 8.40 48.71
N ASP A 511 6.95 9.24 48.62
CA ASP A 511 6.50 10.10 49.73
C ASP A 511 5.86 9.28 50.88
N VAL A 512 5.05 8.26 50.56
CA VAL A 512 4.43 7.36 51.54
C VAL A 512 5.49 6.55 52.28
N ARG A 513 6.60 6.14 51.64
CA ARG A 513 7.71 5.42 52.32
C ARG A 513 8.58 6.33 53.20
N LEU A 514 8.55 7.62 52.97
CA LEU A 514 9.28 8.59 53.80
C LEU A 514 8.49 8.94 55.05
N THR A 515 7.13 9.00 54.96
CA THR A 515 6.25 9.24 56.11
C THR A 515 6.03 8.03 57.01
N GLU A 516 6.36 6.79 56.59
CA GLU A 516 6.35 5.59 57.43
C GLU A 516 7.68 5.36 58.15
N LYS A 517 8.69 6.22 57.94
CA LYS A 517 10.02 6.13 58.60
C LYS A 517 10.30 7.27 59.59
N GLU A 518 9.36 8.20 59.75
CA GLU A 518 9.34 9.16 60.85
C GLU A 518 8.34 8.69 61.93
#